data_1cc6361adae1a95ceb288d0db696cae4
#
_entry.id   1cc6361adae1a95ceb288d0db696cae4
#
_cell.length_a   1.000
_cell.length_b   1.000
_cell.length_c   1.000
_cell.angle_alpha   90.00
_cell.angle_beta   90.00
_cell.angle_gamma   90.00
#
_symmetry.space_group_name_H-M   'P 1'
#
loop_
_entity.id
_entity.type
_entity.pdbx_description
1 polymer ?
#
loop_
_entity_poly.entity_id
_entity_poly.type
_entity_poly.pdbx_seq_one_letter_code
_entity_poly.pdbx_strand_id
1 'polypeptide(L)'
;PIYNSSTYAFESVDAMPRWDYARSGNPTREFLEKQIAQLEHGTRGFAFGSGLAAIHAVLSIFQPGDRIVAGDNVYGGSYSQLNEHFNRWGLLVDSVDTRDLEDVERAVAGDAAQGRLPAKAVYFETITNPLLKVNDVHAIAEIAHRHGAVVIVDNTFVTPYLQNPLDLGADIVLHSATKYLAGHS
;
A
#
# COMPACT_ATOMS: atom_id res chain seq x y z
N PRO A 1 -13.21 11.39 22.27
CA PRO A 1 -13.51 10.19 23.07
C PRO A 1 -13.05 8.93 22.34
N ILE A 2 -12.69 7.88 23.09
CA ILE A 2 -12.41 6.55 22.54
C ILE A 2 -13.70 5.73 22.66
N TYR A 3 -14.17 5.16 21.57
CA TYR A 3 -15.38 4.35 21.52
C TYR A 3 -15.01 2.87 21.51
N ASN A 4 -15.16 2.22 22.68
CA ASN A 4 -14.93 0.78 22.85
C ASN A 4 -16.22 -0.05 22.72
N SER A 5 -17.33 0.58 22.32
CA SER A 5 -18.61 -0.09 22.14
C SER A 5 -18.58 -1.07 20.99
N SER A 6 -19.22 -2.22 21.15
CA SER A 6 -19.42 -3.19 20.06
C SER A 6 -20.62 -2.84 19.17
N THR A 7 -21.65 -2.24 19.79
CA THR A 7 -22.90 -1.85 19.14
C THR A 7 -23.23 -0.39 19.46
N TYR A 8 -24.05 0.22 18.64
CA TYR A 8 -24.48 1.61 18.76
C TYR A 8 -25.99 1.71 18.79
N ALA A 9 -26.52 2.77 19.43
CA ALA A 9 -27.95 2.99 19.53
C ALA A 9 -28.55 3.39 18.17
N PHE A 10 -29.71 2.81 17.87
CA PHE A 10 -30.55 3.24 16.76
C PHE A 10 -31.49 4.33 17.24
N GLU A 11 -31.68 5.37 16.47
CA GLU A 11 -32.64 6.44 16.78
C GLU A 11 -34.09 5.97 16.54
N SER A 12 -34.29 5.09 15.56
CA SER A 12 -35.57 4.42 15.29
C SER A 12 -35.33 3.10 14.56
N VAL A 13 -36.38 2.27 14.46
CA VAL A 13 -36.33 1.00 13.72
C VAL A 13 -36.23 1.19 12.19
N ASP A 14 -36.62 2.36 11.71
CA ASP A 14 -36.66 2.68 10.28
C ASP A 14 -35.43 3.47 9.80
N ALA A 15 -34.54 3.91 10.73
CA ALA A 15 -33.36 4.71 10.42
C ALA A 15 -32.08 3.91 10.67
N MET A 16 -31.34 3.62 9.60
CA MET A 16 -29.99 3.06 9.75
C MET A 16 -29.04 4.09 10.37
N PRO A 17 -28.41 3.78 11.49
CA PRO A 17 -27.42 4.67 12.10
C PRO A 17 -26.16 4.73 11.26
N ARG A 18 -25.37 5.77 11.46
CA ARG A 18 -24.03 5.89 10.84
C ARG A 18 -23.10 4.73 11.22
N TRP A 19 -23.19 4.27 12.44
CA TRP A 19 -22.48 3.11 12.96
C TRP A 19 -23.50 2.20 13.63
N ASP A 20 -23.54 0.94 13.27
CA ASP A 20 -24.39 -0.11 13.83
C ASP A 20 -23.57 -1.07 14.72
N TYR A 21 -22.46 -1.53 14.19
CA TYR A 21 -21.59 -2.50 14.83
C TYR A 21 -20.10 -2.19 14.56
N ALA A 22 -19.26 -2.31 15.58
CA ALA A 22 -17.86 -1.85 15.54
C ALA A 22 -17.00 -2.52 14.46
N ARG A 23 -17.32 -3.76 14.04
CA ARG A 23 -16.65 -4.45 12.94
C ARG A 23 -16.91 -3.75 11.60
N SER A 24 -18.14 -3.31 11.38
CA SER A 24 -18.55 -2.60 10.16
C SER A 24 -18.08 -1.15 10.17
N GLY A 25 -18.22 -0.46 11.31
CA GLY A 25 -17.83 0.94 11.48
C GLY A 25 -17.64 1.31 12.96
N ASN A 26 -16.61 2.11 13.23
CA ASN A 26 -16.32 2.59 14.58
C ASN A 26 -15.84 4.05 14.51
N PRO A 27 -16.38 4.97 15.33
CA PRO A 27 -15.99 6.39 15.29
C PRO A 27 -14.51 6.64 15.50
N THR A 28 -13.86 5.88 16.39
CA THR A 28 -12.42 6.04 16.68
C THR A 28 -11.58 5.59 15.50
N ARG A 29 -11.91 4.43 14.89
CA ARG A 29 -11.24 3.94 13.69
C ARG A 29 -11.45 4.89 12.52
N GLU A 30 -12.66 5.35 12.28
CA GLU A 30 -12.97 6.31 11.22
C GLU A 30 -12.19 7.63 11.39
N PHE A 31 -12.00 8.08 12.63
CA PHE A 31 -11.20 9.26 12.91
C PHE A 31 -9.73 9.04 12.50
N LEU A 32 -9.14 7.91 12.85
CA LEU A 32 -7.79 7.54 12.44
C LEU A 32 -7.66 7.48 10.91
N GLU A 33 -8.61 6.81 10.24
CA GLU A 33 -8.63 6.68 8.78
C GLU A 33 -8.69 8.05 8.08
N LYS A 34 -9.50 8.97 8.60
CA LYS A 34 -9.57 10.34 8.10
C LYS A 34 -8.29 11.14 8.35
N GLN A 35 -7.70 10.98 9.55
CA GLN A 35 -6.47 11.71 9.87
C GLN A 35 -5.31 11.28 8.99
N ILE A 36 -5.12 9.96 8.78
CA ILE A 36 -4.03 9.48 7.91
C ILE A 36 -4.25 9.87 6.46
N ALA A 37 -5.50 9.84 5.97
CA ALA A 37 -5.82 10.32 4.64
C ALA A 37 -5.48 11.81 4.48
N GLN A 38 -5.81 12.65 5.46
CA GLN A 38 -5.48 14.08 5.43
C GLN A 38 -3.97 14.33 5.47
N LEU A 39 -3.25 13.59 6.30
CA LEU A 39 -1.79 13.72 6.43
C LEU A 39 -1.05 13.33 5.14
N GLU A 40 -1.55 12.34 4.42
CA GLU A 40 -1.00 11.88 3.14
C GLU A 40 -1.60 12.59 1.92
N HIS A 41 -2.48 13.57 2.11
CA HIS A 41 -3.24 14.25 1.05
C HIS A 41 -4.11 13.29 0.22
N GLY A 42 -4.50 12.17 0.81
CA GLY A 42 -5.29 11.13 0.17
C GLY A 42 -6.80 11.37 0.27
N THR A 43 -7.53 10.72 -0.62
CA THR A 43 -8.99 10.81 -0.65
C THR A 43 -9.65 9.92 0.42
N ARG A 44 -8.99 8.85 0.82
CA ARG A 44 -9.51 7.90 1.81
C ARG A 44 -8.38 7.13 2.50
N GLY A 45 -8.56 6.86 3.79
CA GLY A 45 -7.70 5.98 4.59
C GLY A 45 -8.45 4.73 5.04
N PHE A 46 -7.70 3.67 5.29
CA PHE A 46 -8.19 2.39 5.81
C PHE A 46 -7.25 1.91 6.92
N ALA A 47 -7.81 1.54 8.07
CA ALA A 47 -7.05 1.00 9.19
C ALA A 47 -7.20 -0.52 9.28
N PHE A 48 -6.07 -1.19 9.44
CA PHE A 48 -5.95 -2.64 9.59
C PHE A 48 -5.28 -2.99 10.93
N GLY A 49 -5.40 -4.23 11.36
CA GLY A 49 -4.81 -4.70 12.62
C GLY A 49 -3.27 -4.74 12.64
N SER A 50 -2.62 -4.59 11.47
CA SER A 50 -1.16 -4.49 11.33
C SER A 50 -0.79 -3.93 9.97
N GLY A 51 0.45 -3.43 9.82
CA GLY A 51 0.99 -3.04 8.50
C GLY A 51 1.00 -4.21 7.51
N LEU A 52 1.30 -5.41 7.98
CA LEU A 52 1.27 -6.61 7.13
C LEU A 52 -0.14 -6.94 6.63
N ALA A 53 -1.16 -6.72 7.45
CA ALA A 53 -2.55 -6.86 7.04
C ALA A 53 -2.96 -5.81 6.00
N ALA A 54 -2.42 -4.59 6.09
CA ALA A 54 -2.62 -3.56 5.07
C ALA A 54 -1.96 -3.95 3.74
N ILE A 55 -0.73 -4.45 3.76
CA ILE A 55 -0.03 -4.98 2.57
C ILE A 55 -0.84 -6.12 1.93
N HIS A 56 -1.31 -7.07 2.75
CA HIS A 56 -2.15 -8.17 2.28
C HIS A 56 -3.42 -7.68 1.59
N ALA A 57 -4.12 -6.71 2.19
CA ALA A 57 -5.34 -6.13 1.62
C ALA A 57 -5.07 -5.46 0.26
N VAL A 58 -3.97 -4.71 0.13
CA VAL A 58 -3.58 -4.08 -1.14
C VAL A 58 -3.23 -5.14 -2.19
N LEU A 59 -2.45 -6.16 -1.85
CA LEU A 59 -2.11 -7.22 -2.81
C LEU A 59 -3.33 -8.05 -3.24
N SER A 60 -4.36 -8.12 -2.39
CA SER A 60 -5.62 -8.85 -2.69
C SER A 60 -6.50 -8.19 -3.76
N ILE A 61 -6.18 -6.97 -4.21
CA ILE A 61 -6.92 -6.34 -5.33
C ILE A 61 -6.52 -6.91 -6.69
N PHE A 62 -5.37 -7.59 -6.78
CA PHE A 62 -4.86 -8.18 -8.01
C PHE A 62 -5.37 -9.61 -8.21
N GLN A 63 -5.37 -10.05 -9.46
CA GLN A 63 -5.85 -11.36 -9.88
C GLN A 63 -4.69 -12.33 -10.18
N PRO A 64 -4.93 -13.65 -10.13
CA PRO A 64 -3.97 -14.64 -10.63
C PRO A 64 -3.57 -14.32 -12.09
N GLY A 65 -2.27 -14.31 -12.36
CA GLY A 65 -1.69 -13.91 -13.64
C GLY A 65 -1.30 -12.44 -13.76
N ASP A 66 -1.75 -11.58 -12.84
CA ASP A 66 -1.26 -10.21 -12.78
C ASP A 66 0.22 -10.17 -12.39
N ARG A 67 0.95 -9.24 -12.99
CA ARG A 67 2.37 -9.02 -12.71
C ARG A 67 2.55 -7.79 -11.84
N ILE A 68 3.41 -7.92 -10.82
CA ILE A 68 3.84 -6.83 -9.93
C ILE A 68 5.36 -6.73 -10.02
N VAL A 69 5.87 -5.54 -10.29
CA VAL A 69 7.28 -5.21 -10.11
C VAL A 69 7.48 -4.79 -8.65
N ALA A 70 8.41 -5.41 -7.96
CA ALA A 70 8.70 -5.12 -6.55
C ALA A 70 10.16 -4.71 -6.37
N GLY A 71 10.43 -3.81 -5.43
CA GLY A 71 11.80 -3.52 -5.02
C GLY A 71 12.51 -4.79 -4.51
N ASP A 72 13.77 -4.97 -4.89
CA ASP A 72 14.62 -6.11 -4.48
C ASP A 72 14.97 -6.08 -2.99
N ASN A 73 14.83 -4.91 -2.40
CA ASN A 73 15.11 -4.66 -0.99
C ASN A 73 13.88 -4.06 -0.33
N VAL A 74 13.07 -4.89 0.30
CA VAL A 74 11.86 -4.53 1.03
C VAL A 74 11.82 -5.27 2.38
N TYR A 75 10.96 -4.80 3.28
CA TYR A 75 10.71 -5.47 4.55
C TYR A 75 10.43 -6.96 4.34
N GLY A 76 11.02 -7.82 5.19
CA GLY A 76 10.89 -9.29 5.06
C GLY A 76 9.44 -9.79 5.03
N GLY A 77 8.53 -9.14 5.75
CA GLY A 77 7.10 -9.44 5.69
C GLY A 77 6.48 -9.11 4.32
N SER A 78 6.88 -8.01 3.70
CA SER A 78 6.46 -7.64 2.33
C SER A 78 6.99 -8.65 1.31
N TYR A 79 8.28 -9.03 1.46
CA TYR A 79 8.88 -10.05 0.63
C TYR A 79 8.12 -11.39 0.71
N SER A 80 7.80 -11.85 1.93
CA SER A 80 7.04 -13.10 2.10
C SER A 80 5.62 -13.01 1.54
N GLN A 81 4.94 -11.85 1.68
CA GLN A 81 3.63 -11.67 1.07
C GLN A 81 3.72 -11.79 -0.46
N LEU A 82 4.64 -11.08 -1.08
CA LEU A 82 4.81 -11.05 -2.54
C LEU A 82 5.27 -12.42 -3.09
N ASN A 83 6.36 -12.96 -2.57
CA ASN A 83 7.09 -14.08 -3.20
C ASN A 83 6.66 -15.45 -2.71
N GLU A 84 6.02 -15.56 -1.52
CA GLU A 84 5.60 -16.83 -0.95
C GLU A 84 4.08 -16.99 -0.95
N HIS A 85 3.34 -15.99 -0.41
CA HIS A 85 1.88 -16.06 -0.29
C HIS A 85 1.19 -15.84 -1.62
N PHE A 86 1.29 -14.65 -2.17
CA PHE A 86 0.55 -14.27 -3.37
C PHE A 86 1.08 -14.94 -4.64
N ASN A 87 2.37 -15.26 -4.69
CA ASN A 87 2.93 -16.07 -5.76
C ASN A 87 2.26 -17.45 -5.86
N ARG A 88 1.96 -18.09 -4.71
CA ARG A 88 1.20 -19.36 -4.68
C ARG A 88 -0.23 -19.21 -5.20
N TRP A 89 -0.79 -18.02 -5.11
CA TRP A 89 -2.12 -17.70 -5.63
C TRP A 89 -2.10 -17.20 -7.08
N GLY A 90 -0.93 -17.24 -7.72
CA GLY A 90 -0.74 -16.95 -9.13
C GLY A 90 -0.34 -15.52 -9.48
N LEU A 91 -0.03 -14.67 -8.49
CA LEU A 91 0.62 -13.40 -8.75
C LEU A 91 2.05 -13.62 -9.25
N LEU A 92 2.43 -12.91 -10.30
CA LEU A 92 3.78 -12.96 -10.86
C LEU A 92 4.57 -11.76 -10.34
N VAL A 93 5.67 -12.01 -9.66
CA VAL A 93 6.47 -10.96 -9.03
C VAL A 93 7.86 -10.89 -9.67
N ASP A 94 8.22 -9.70 -10.11
CA ASP A 94 9.56 -9.38 -10.62
C ASP A 94 10.26 -8.46 -9.64
N SER A 95 11.40 -8.90 -9.10
CA SER A 95 12.21 -8.09 -8.18
C SER A 95 13.29 -7.33 -8.94
N VAL A 96 13.36 -6.01 -8.71
CA VAL A 96 14.34 -5.11 -9.35
C VAL A 96 14.96 -4.16 -8.32
N ASP A 97 16.15 -3.66 -8.59
CA ASP A 97 16.67 -2.48 -7.84
C ASP A 97 15.90 -1.25 -8.32
N THR A 98 14.97 -0.76 -7.52
CA THR A 98 14.11 0.38 -7.85
C THR A 98 14.83 1.72 -7.99
N ARG A 99 16.14 1.77 -7.71
CA ARG A 99 17.00 2.93 -8.02
C ARG A 99 17.49 2.92 -9.48
N ASP A 100 17.50 1.75 -10.12
CA ASP A 100 17.79 1.62 -11.55
C ASP A 100 16.49 1.82 -12.34
N LEU A 101 16.25 3.06 -12.76
CA LEU A 101 15.03 3.43 -13.47
C LEU A 101 14.90 2.74 -14.84
N GLU A 102 16.02 2.37 -15.49
CA GLU A 102 15.98 1.62 -16.75
C GLU A 102 15.51 0.19 -16.49
N ASP A 103 15.93 -0.42 -15.38
CA ASP A 103 15.48 -1.76 -15.01
C ASP A 103 14.01 -1.75 -14.59
N VAL A 104 13.57 -0.73 -13.86
CA VAL A 104 12.14 -0.50 -13.55
C VAL A 104 11.32 -0.38 -14.84
N GLU A 105 11.74 0.46 -15.77
CA GLU A 105 11.05 0.64 -17.07
C GLU A 105 10.92 -0.69 -17.83
N ARG A 106 12.00 -1.44 -17.98
CA ARG A 106 11.99 -2.76 -18.65
C ARG A 106 11.06 -3.75 -17.95
N ALA A 107 11.12 -3.80 -16.62
CA ALA A 107 10.30 -4.71 -15.85
C ALA A 107 8.81 -4.35 -15.93
N VAL A 108 8.46 -3.06 -15.85
CA VAL A 108 7.07 -2.59 -15.92
C VAL A 108 6.49 -2.78 -17.32
N ALA A 109 7.24 -2.42 -18.37
CA ALA A 109 6.80 -2.57 -19.75
C ALA A 109 6.51 -4.03 -20.13
N GLY A 110 7.23 -4.98 -19.54
CA GLY A 110 7.17 -6.38 -19.95
C GLY A 110 7.87 -6.63 -21.27
N ASP A 111 7.61 -7.78 -21.88
CA ASP A 111 8.17 -8.17 -23.18
C ASP A 111 7.13 -9.03 -23.93
N ALA A 112 6.38 -8.41 -24.81
CA ALA A 112 5.34 -9.08 -25.58
C ALA A 112 5.90 -10.20 -26.51
N ALA A 113 7.15 -10.07 -26.98
CA ALA A 113 7.80 -11.08 -27.79
C ALA A 113 8.09 -12.37 -27.00
N GLN A 114 8.28 -12.23 -25.69
CA GLN A 114 8.47 -13.35 -24.76
C GLN A 114 7.17 -13.71 -24.01
N GLY A 115 6.03 -13.15 -24.38
CA GLY A 115 4.75 -13.39 -23.72
C GLY A 115 4.64 -12.76 -22.33
N ARG A 116 5.50 -11.82 -21.98
CA ARG A 116 5.52 -11.14 -20.68
C ARG A 116 4.68 -9.86 -20.76
N LEU A 117 3.48 -9.89 -20.20
CA LEU A 117 2.57 -8.75 -20.18
C LEU A 117 3.13 -7.58 -19.35
N PRO A 118 2.71 -6.33 -19.59
CA PRO A 118 3.02 -5.19 -18.72
C PRO A 118 2.62 -5.46 -17.27
N ALA A 119 3.36 -4.90 -16.32
CA ALA A 119 3.02 -5.00 -14.91
C ALA A 119 1.72 -4.26 -14.59
N LYS A 120 0.96 -4.76 -13.60
CA LYS A 120 -0.23 -4.11 -13.08
C LYS A 120 0.08 -3.14 -11.94
N ALA A 121 1.21 -3.36 -11.26
CA ALA A 121 1.66 -2.49 -10.18
C ALA A 121 3.17 -2.48 -10.04
N VAL A 122 3.65 -1.40 -9.41
CA VAL A 122 5.00 -1.31 -8.83
C VAL A 122 4.85 -1.15 -7.32
N TYR A 123 5.51 -2.01 -6.54
CA TYR A 123 5.55 -1.96 -5.07
C TYR A 123 6.96 -1.68 -4.59
N PHE A 124 7.16 -0.65 -3.78
CA PHE A 124 8.47 -0.35 -3.17
C PHE A 124 8.32 0.46 -1.88
N GLU A 125 9.42 0.55 -1.13
CA GLU A 125 9.52 1.38 0.06
C GLU A 125 10.21 2.70 -0.29
N THR A 126 9.78 3.82 0.29
CA THR A 126 10.43 5.13 0.09
C THR A 126 11.90 5.09 0.48
N ILE A 127 12.18 4.54 1.68
CA ILE A 127 13.51 4.16 2.17
C ILE A 127 13.42 2.69 2.57
N THR A 128 14.28 1.87 1.99
CA THR A 128 14.19 0.42 2.11
C THR A 128 14.68 -0.12 3.45
N ASN A 129 14.12 -1.23 3.90
CA ASN A 129 14.58 -2.00 5.04
C ASN A 129 15.15 -3.35 4.56
N PRO A 130 16.42 -3.74 4.84
CA PRO A 130 17.31 -3.10 5.82
C PRO A 130 18.38 -2.16 5.23
N LEU A 131 18.53 -2.05 3.92
CA LEU A 131 19.71 -1.41 3.31
C LEU A 131 19.60 0.12 3.21
N LEU A 132 18.47 0.72 3.60
CA LEU A 132 18.22 2.16 3.57
C LEU A 132 18.50 2.81 2.19
N LYS A 133 18.22 2.06 1.12
CA LYS A 133 18.23 2.60 -0.23
C LYS A 133 17.10 3.63 -0.37
N VAL A 134 17.37 4.77 -0.97
CA VAL A 134 16.37 5.82 -1.21
C VAL A 134 15.87 5.71 -2.65
N ASN A 135 14.55 5.66 -2.81
CA ASN A 135 13.88 5.56 -4.09
C ASN A 135 13.28 6.90 -4.53
N ASP A 136 13.41 7.21 -5.82
CA ASP A 136 12.74 8.36 -6.42
C ASP A 136 11.29 8.01 -6.76
N VAL A 137 10.38 8.36 -5.85
CA VAL A 137 8.95 8.05 -5.98
C VAL A 137 8.37 8.65 -7.25
N HIS A 138 8.72 9.91 -7.57
CA HIS A 138 8.18 10.61 -8.72
C HIS A 138 8.62 9.95 -10.04
N ALA A 139 9.91 9.69 -10.19
CA ALA A 139 10.42 9.05 -11.41
C ALA A 139 9.84 7.64 -11.62
N ILE A 140 9.72 6.85 -10.55
CA ILE A 140 9.09 5.51 -10.63
C ILE A 140 7.61 5.62 -10.99
N ALA A 141 6.89 6.60 -10.42
CA ALA A 141 5.48 6.82 -10.71
C ALA A 141 5.26 7.21 -12.17
N GLU A 142 6.08 8.10 -12.73
CA GLU A 142 6.00 8.45 -14.16
C GLU A 142 6.20 7.23 -15.06
N ILE A 143 7.18 6.37 -14.73
CA ILE A 143 7.42 5.12 -15.46
C ILE A 143 6.19 4.22 -15.38
N ALA A 144 5.72 3.91 -14.18
CA ALA A 144 4.59 3.02 -13.95
C ALA A 144 3.33 3.47 -14.69
N HIS A 145 3.00 4.76 -14.59
CA HIS A 145 1.79 5.32 -15.20
C HIS A 145 1.85 5.33 -16.73
N ARG A 146 3.02 5.51 -17.36
CA ARG A 146 3.16 5.36 -18.83
C ARG A 146 2.73 3.98 -19.32
N HIS A 147 2.86 2.96 -18.47
CA HIS A 147 2.47 1.58 -18.79
C HIS A 147 1.14 1.16 -18.15
N GLY A 148 0.42 2.09 -17.49
CA GLY A 148 -0.88 1.82 -16.85
C GLY A 148 -0.78 0.98 -15.57
N ALA A 149 0.39 0.98 -14.92
CA ALA A 149 0.61 0.28 -13.65
C ALA A 149 0.29 1.19 -12.45
N VAL A 150 -0.29 0.60 -11.40
CA VAL A 150 -0.56 1.26 -10.11
C VAL A 150 0.72 1.36 -9.31
N VAL A 151 0.92 2.49 -8.64
CA VAL A 151 2.10 2.76 -7.80
C VAL A 151 1.76 2.61 -6.33
N ILE A 152 2.38 1.64 -5.66
CA ILE A 152 2.17 1.30 -4.26
C ILE A 152 3.45 1.58 -3.49
N VAL A 153 3.39 2.51 -2.56
CA VAL A 153 4.55 2.96 -1.77
C VAL A 153 4.34 2.66 -0.30
N ASP A 154 5.25 1.92 0.29
CA ASP A 154 5.36 1.82 1.75
C ASP A 154 6.21 2.98 2.28
N ASN A 155 5.53 3.96 2.90
CA ASN A 155 6.13 5.18 3.42
C ASN A 155 6.40 5.12 4.95
N THR A 156 6.49 3.93 5.51
CA THR A 156 6.62 3.69 6.95
C THR A 156 7.80 4.44 7.57
N PHE A 157 8.97 4.45 6.89
CA PHE A 157 10.18 5.05 7.46
C PHE A 157 10.27 6.56 7.28
N VAL A 158 9.63 7.11 6.26
CA VAL A 158 9.69 8.54 5.96
C VAL A 158 8.56 9.30 6.63
N THR A 159 7.39 8.72 6.68
CA THR A 159 6.14 9.30 7.22
C THR A 159 5.62 10.50 6.43
N PRO A 160 4.35 10.89 6.57
CA PRO A 160 3.82 12.09 5.91
C PRO A 160 4.45 13.39 6.41
N TYR A 161 5.25 13.35 7.47
CA TYR A 161 5.96 14.52 7.96
C TYR A 161 7.12 14.95 7.02
N LEU A 162 7.81 13.98 6.42
CA LEU A 162 8.96 14.26 5.55
C LEU A 162 8.61 14.18 4.07
N GLN A 163 7.64 13.35 3.69
CA GLN A 163 7.26 13.14 2.29
C GLN A 163 5.84 12.58 2.17
N ASN A 164 5.09 13.10 1.21
CA ASN A 164 3.77 12.63 0.82
C ASN A 164 3.86 11.95 -0.56
N PRO A 165 3.99 10.63 -0.64
CA PRO A 165 4.13 9.93 -1.92
C PRO A 165 2.96 10.13 -2.87
N LEU A 166 1.73 10.38 -2.37
CA LEU A 166 0.58 10.68 -3.23
C LEU A 166 0.80 11.97 -4.05
N ASP A 167 1.45 12.98 -3.47
CA ASP A 167 1.79 14.22 -4.19
C ASP A 167 2.86 13.99 -5.27
N LEU A 168 3.59 12.88 -5.17
CA LEU A 168 4.65 12.50 -6.09
C LEU A 168 4.19 11.46 -7.14
N GLY A 169 2.89 11.13 -7.15
CA GLY A 169 2.31 10.23 -8.13
C GLY A 169 2.06 8.81 -7.63
N ALA A 170 2.26 8.50 -6.35
CA ALA A 170 1.78 7.22 -5.81
C ALA A 170 0.24 7.16 -5.84
N ASP A 171 -0.32 5.99 -6.10
CA ASP A 171 -1.76 5.75 -6.07
C ASP A 171 -2.21 5.22 -4.71
N ILE A 172 -1.35 4.45 -4.06
CA ILE A 172 -1.59 3.84 -2.74
C ILE A 172 -0.35 4.04 -1.87
N VAL A 173 -0.58 4.55 -0.66
CA VAL A 173 0.46 4.67 0.36
C VAL A 173 0.13 3.78 1.54
N LEU A 174 1.14 3.05 2.01
CA LEU A 174 1.07 2.15 3.15
C LEU A 174 1.90 2.66 4.32
N HIS A 175 1.42 2.39 5.53
CA HIS A 175 2.15 2.64 6.77
C HIS A 175 2.00 1.48 7.75
N SER A 176 3.10 1.01 8.28
CA SER A 176 3.10 0.32 9.57
C SER A 176 3.14 1.39 10.68
N ALA A 177 1.98 1.71 11.26
CA ALA A 177 1.89 2.70 12.34
C ALA A 177 2.70 2.31 13.58
N THR A 178 3.01 1.03 13.74
CA THR A 178 3.94 0.45 14.73
C THR A 178 5.25 1.24 14.88
N LYS A 179 5.75 1.85 13.78
CA LYS A 179 7.04 2.56 13.74
C LYS A 179 6.84 4.03 14.11
N TYR A 180 7.18 4.95 13.23
CA TYR A 180 7.28 6.37 13.57
C TYR A 180 5.93 7.06 13.76
N LEU A 181 4.83 6.60 13.15
CA LEU A 181 3.52 7.24 13.31
C LEU A 181 2.97 7.11 14.73
N ALA A 182 2.99 5.90 15.31
CA ALA A 182 2.58 5.69 16.70
C ALA A 182 3.75 5.80 17.68
N GLY A 183 4.99 5.66 17.18
CA GLY A 183 6.20 5.67 17.97
C GLY A 183 6.41 4.43 18.84
N HIS A 184 5.46 3.52 18.81
CA HIS A 184 5.46 2.28 19.59
C HIS A 184 4.31 1.39 19.14
N SER A 185 4.54 0.08 19.10
CA SER A 185 3.56 -0.94 18.73
C SER A 185 2.31 -0.95 19.60
#